data_dd3e9cdfcaa73fd7fdcdf9b62d562e7a
#
_entry.id   dd3e9cdfcaa73fd7fdcdf9b62d562e7a
#
_cell.length_a   1.000
_cell.length_b   1.000
_cell.length_c   1.000
_cell.angle_alpha   90.00
_cell.angle_beta   90.00
_cell.angle_gamma   90.00
#
_symmetry.space_group_name_H-M   'P 1'
#
loop_
_entity.id
_entity.type
_entity.pdbx_description
1 polymer ?
#
loop_
_entity_poly.entity_id
_entity_poly.type
_entity_poly.pdbx_seq_one_letter_code
_entity_poly.pdbx_strand_id
1 'polypeptide(L)'
;MKNKKRSLLEFFKKPIAVPVALAFIILLAYGLLTPWMGYYWDDLPFAWFLRFFGPAEFIAAFKPFRPLLGYIFAATTAIFGGNPITWQLLGLLIRLILSLQVWSLLRKVFPTRERSVLWVVLLFTVYPAFGQQWIALTHINQELIPLIFLLSSFIITVTLLRSGSNSKPFLALAILLQVLGLFSTEYFFGLEILRFFFILVILSESIADKKDLFKKSIVQWLPYLIIWIINAAWTYSYHQSDAYNSYQIGI
;
A
#
# COMPACT_ATOMS: atom_id res chain seq x y z
N MET A 1 30.53 23.92 17.21
CA MET A 1 29.21 23.69 16.58
C MET A 1 29.25 23.42 15.08
N LYS A 2 30.18 23.95 14.28
CA LYS A 2 30.28 23.70 12.81
C LYS A 2 30.53 22.22 12.41
N ASN A 3 31.32 21.46 13.21
CA ASN A 3 31.63 20.06 12.89
C ASN A 3 30.46 19.07 13.02
N LYS A 4 29.52 19.33 13.96
CA LYS A 4 28.36 18.44 14.18
C LYS A 4 27.33 18.52 13.04
N LYS A 5 27.16 19.72 12.44
CA LYS A 5 26.28 19.89 11.27
C LYS A 5 26.80 19.20 10.01
N ARG A 6 28.14 19.15 9.81
CA ARG A 6 28.76 18.44 8.69
C ARG A 6 28.54 16.92 8.78
N SER A 7 28.70 16.33 9.97
CA SER A 7 28.53 14.88 10.16
C SER A 7 27.09 14.39 9.91
N LEU A 8 26.08 15.15 10.30
CA LEU A 8 24.67 14.83 10.01
C LEU A 8 24.35 14.92 8.51
N LEU A 9 24.82 15.96 7.83
CA LEU A 9 24.63 16.11 6.38
C LEU A 9 25.35 14.99 5.59
N GLU A 10 26.50 14.54 6.04
CA GLU A 10 27.24 13.42 5.45
C GLU A 10 26.53 12.08 5.71
N PHE A 11 25.90 11.92 6.88
CA PHE A 11 25.08 10.74 7.16
C PHE A 11 23.91 10.64 6.18
N PHE A 12 23.15 11.72 5.97
CA PHE A 12 22.00 11.71 5.05
C PHE A 12 22.36 11.54 3.56
N LYS A 13 23.64 11.65 3.19
CA LYS A 13 24.12 11.27 1.86
C LYS A 13 24.29 9.76 1.67
N LYS A 14 24.32 8.99 2.75
CA LYS A 14 24.43 7.52 2.66
C LYS A 14 23.08 6.89 2.29
N PRO A 15 23.05 5.88 1.40
CA PRO A 15 21.79 5.25 0.97
C PRO A 15 21.00 4.61 2.12
N ILE A 16 21.68 4.23 3.21
CA ILE A 16 21.06 3.63 4.40
C ILE A 16 20.42 4.67 5.34
N ALA A 17 20.74 5.95 5.19
CA ALA A 17 20.32 6.98 6.16
C ALA A 17 18.81 7.19 6.20
N VAL A 18 18.15 7.20 5.03
CA VAL A 18 16.70 7.39 4.95
C VAL A 18 15.95 6.21 5.54
N PRO A 19 16.25 4.95 5.20
CA PRO A 19 15.65 3.79 5.85
C PRO A 19 15.80 3.79 7.38
N VAL A 20 16.99 4.09 7.89
CA VAL A 20 17.26 4.14 9.34
C VAL A 20 16.49 5.28 10.01
N ALA A 21 16.45 6.47 9.40
CA ALA A 21 15.68 7.61 9.92
C ALA A 21 14.17 7.31 9.96
N LEU A 22 13.62 6.70 8.90
CA LEU A 22 12.21 6.30 8.86
C LEU A 22 11.89 5.25 9.92
N ALA A 23 12.73 4.23 10.08
CA ALA A 23 12.56 3.22 11.12
C ALA A 23 12.57 3.85 12.53
N PHE A 24 13.50 4.75 12.80
CA PHE A 24 13.58 5.46 14.06
C PHE A 24 12.34 6.32 14.33
N ILE A 25 11.87 7.05 13.33
CA ILE A 25 10.65 7.88 13.45
C ILE A 25 9.42 7.01 13.70
N ILE A 26 9.28 5.88 13.00
CA ILE A 26 8.18 4.94 13.22
C ILE A 26 8.20 4.38 14.64
N LEU A 27 9.37 3.98 15.14
CA LEU A 27 9.51 3.49 16.50
C LEU A 27 9.13 4.56 17.54
N LEU A 28 9.54 5.82 17.33
CA LEU A 28 9.17 6.91 18.23
C LEU A 28 7.69 7.27 18.16
N ALA A 29 7.10 7.28 16.95
CA ALA A 29 5.71 7.70 16.77
C ALA A 29 4.69 6.62 17.18
N TYR A 30 5.02 5.35 16.95
CA TYR A 30 4.05 4.24 17.06
C TYR A 30 4.55 3.06 17.90
N GLY A 31 5.86 2.91 18.08
CA GLY A 31 6.45 1.72 18.69
C GLY A 31 6.52 1.75 20.21
N LEU A 32 6.52 2.94 20.83
CA LEU A 32 6.78 3.08 22.27
C LEU A 32 5.76 2.36 23.16
N LEU A 33 4.49 2.31 22.75
CA LEU A 33 3.41 1.67 23.50
C LEU A 33 3.18 0.20 23.13
N THR A 34 3.84 -0.30 22.09
CA THR A 34 3.65 -1.66 21.57
C THR A 34 3.67 -2.77 22.65
N PRO A 35 4.58 -2.75 23.67
CA PRO A 35 4.62 -3.82 24.67
C PRO A 35 3.35 -3.94 25.53
N TRP A 36 2.56 -2.87 25.61
CA TRP A 36 1.33 -2.81 26.41
C TRP A 36 0.06 -2.86 25.58
N MET A 37 0.18 -2.97 24.24
CA MET A 37 -0.97 -2.99 23.33
C MET A 37 -1.51 -4.41 23.16
N GLY A 38 -2.86 -4.51 23.21
CA GLY A 38 -3.61 -5.72 22.93
C GLY A 38 -4.31 -5.67 21.58
N TYR A 39 -5.45 -6.36 21.52
CA TYR A 39 -6.42 -6.21 20.44
C TYR A 39 -7.45 -5.14 20.80
N TYR A 40 -7.81 -4.34 19.82
CA TYR A 40 -8.74 -3.24 19.97
C TYR A 40 -9.77 -3.25 18.85
N TRP A 41 -10.97 -2.76 19.16
CA TRP A 41 -12.03 -2.49 18.18
C TRP A 41 -12.24 -3.68 17.23
N ASP A 42 -12.04 -3.46 15.92
CA ASP A 42 -12.27 -4.48 14.87
C ASP A 42 -11.33 -5.69 14.97
N ASP A 43 -10.22 -5.57 15.68
CA ASP A 43 -9.34 -6.70 15.93
C ASP A 43 -10.00 -7.77 16.84
N LEU A 44 -10.88 -7.35 17.76
CA LEU A 44 -11.49 -8.26 18.72
C LEU A 44 -12.35 -9.35 18.05
N PRO A 45 -13.32 -9.03 17.15
CA PRO A 45 -14.10 -10.04 16.47
C PRO A 45 -13.24 -10.96 15.60
N PHE A 46 -12.21 -10.44 14.91
CA PHE A 46 -11.34 -11.25 14.08
C PHE A 46 -10.39 -12.14 14.91
N ALA A 47 -9.87 -11.65 16.04
CA ALA A 47 -9.09 -12.47 16.97
C ALA A 47 -9.93 -13.59 17.59
N TRP A 48 -11.19 -13.27 17.95
CA TRP A 48 -12.16 -14.26 18.42
C TRP A 48 -12.47 -15.30 17.33
N PHE A 49 -12.75 -14.85 16.10
CA PHE A 49 -13.01 -15.72 14.96
C PHE A 49 -11.83 -16.66 14.69
N LEU A 50 -10.59 -16.12 14.66
CA LEU A 50 -9.37 -16.89 14.51
C LEU A 50 -9.23 -17.98 15.58
N ARG A 51 -9.53 -17.63 16.83
CA ARG A 51 -9.40 -18.56 17.97
C ARG A 51 -10.36 -19.74 17.89
N PHE A 52 -11.59 -19.54 17.46
CA PHE A 52 -12.65 -20.55 17.49
C PHE A 52 -12.80 -21.33 16.19
N PHE A 53 -12.54 -20.69 15.06
CA PHE A 53 -12.75 -21.30 13.75
C PHE A 53 -11.43 -21.56 12.98
N GLY A 54 -10.36 -20.90 13.35
CA GLY A 54 -9.06 -21.06 12.71
C GLY A 54 -8.86 -20.22 11.45
N PRO A 55 -7.62 -20.21 10.91
CA PRO A 55 -7.27 -19.34 9.78
C PRO A 55 -8.02 -19.62 8.49
N ALA A 56 -8.28 -20.89 8.15
CA ALA A 56 -8.88 -21.29 6.88
C ALA A 56 -10.31 -20.75 6.71
N GLU A 57 -11.05 -20.59 7.80
CA GLU A 57 -12.45 -20.16 7.77
C GLU A 57 -12.62 -18.68 7.37
N PHE A 58 -11.56 -17.87 7.42
CA PHE A 58 -11.60 -16.52 6.86
C PHE A 58 -11.93 -16.51 5.36
N ILE A 59 -11.53 -17.53 4.61
CA ILE A 59 -11.86 -17.64 3.17
C ILE A 59 -13.37 -17.72 2.98
N ALA A 60 -14.06 -18.56 3.77
CA ALA A 60 -15.50 -18.70 3.71
C ALA A 60 -16.21 -17.42 4.22
N ALA A 61 -15.74 -16.84 5.32
CA ALA A 61 -16.32 -15.66 5.93
C ALA A 61 -16.27 -14.43 5.01
N PHE A 62 -15.16 -14.20 4.31
CA PHE A 62 -14.98 -13.06 3.40
C PHE A 62 -15.52 -13.29 1.98
N LYS A 63 -15.80 -14.54 1.60
CA LYS A 63 -16.29 -14.90 0.26
C LYS A 63 -17.50 -14.06 -0.21
N PRO A 64 -18.49 -13.75 0.64
CA PRO A 64 -19.66 -12.99 0.22
C PRO A 64 -19.39 -11.52 -0.13
N PHE A 65 -18.30 -10.89 0.33
CA PHE A 65 -18.09 -9.45 0.16
C PHE A 65 -16.66 -9.01 -0.24
N ARG A 66 -15.60 -9.75 0.13
CA ARG A 66 -14.21 -9.45 -0.23
C ARG A 66 -13.40 -10.74 -0.38
N PRO A 67 -13.64 -11.57 -1.41
CA PRO A 67 -13.09 -12.91 -1.49
C PRO A 67 -11.56 -12.97 -1.42
N LEU A 68 -10.83 -12.05 -2.08
CA LEU A 68 -9.36 -12.02 -2.00
C LEU A 68 -8.85 -11.67 -0.60
N LEU A 69 -9.58 -10.84 0.13
CA LEU A 69 -9.23 -10.46 1.49
C LEU A 69 -9.24 -11.68 2.44
N GLY A 70 -10.18 -12.60 2.24
CA GLY A 70 -10.24 -13.85 3.00
C GLY A 70 -8.96 -14.68 2.87
N TYR A 71 -8.36 -14.75 1.68
CA TYR A 71 -7.07 -15.43 1.49
C TYR A 71 -5.92 -14.70 2.18
N ILE A 72 -5.93 -13.35 2.20
CA ILE A 72 -4.91 -12.57 2.93
C ILE A 72 -5.00 -12.87 4.43
N PHE A 73 -6.20 -12.80 5.03
CA PHE A 73 -6.41 -13.13 6.44
C PHE A 73 -6.02 -14.57 6.75
N ALA A 74 -6.43 -15.53 5.94
CA ALA A 74 -6.08 -16.94 6.14
C ALA A 74 -4.57 -17.17 6.13
N ALA A 75 -3.86 -16.61 5.14
CA ALA A 75 -2.41 -16.77 5.03
C ALA A 75 -1.66 -16.10 6.17
N THR A 76 -1.99 -14.85 6.48
CA THR A 76 -1.29 -14.08 7.52
C THR A 76 -1.55 -14.64 8.91
N THR A 77 -2.80 -15.00 9.23
CA THR A 77 -3.15 -15.57 10.54
C THR A 77 -2.59 -16.98 10.72
N ALA A 78 -2.46 -17.76 9.65
CA ALA A 78 -1.77 -19.06 9.70
C ALA A 78 -0.26 -18.90 10.02
N ILE A 79 0.37 -17.83 9.52
CA ILE A 79 1.82 -17.58 9.73
C ILE A 79 2.08 -16.92 11.10
N PHE A 80 1.31 -15.88 11.44
CA PHE A 80 1.60 -15.02 12.59
C PHE A 80 0.78 -15.37 13.83
N GLY A 81 -0.27 -16.18 13.69
CA GLY A 81 -1.12 -16.63 14.80
C GLY A 81 -1.95 -15.52 15.43
N GLY A 82 -2.43 -15.77 16.67
CA GLY A 82 -3.33 -14.92 17.43
C GLY A 82 -2.68 -14.12 18.57
N ASN A 83 -1.37 -13.82 18.50
CA ASN A 83 -0.72 -13.00 19.52
C ASN A 83 -0.77 -11.50 19.13
N PRO A 84 -1.41 -10.61 19.94
CA PRO A 84 -1.54 -9.20 19.60
C PRO A 84 -0.20 -8.48 19.42
N ILE A 85 0.83 -8.81 20.21
CA ILE A 85 2.16 -8.19 20.10
C ILE A 85 2.78 -8.47 18.74
N THR A 86 2.60 -9.69 18.21
CA THR A 86 3.10 -10.06 16.87
C THR A 86 2.50 -9.14 15.81
N TRP A 87 1.20 -8.87 15.88
CA TRP A 87 0.51 -7.98 14.94
C TRP A 87 0.96 -6.53 15.09
N GLN A 88 1.15 -6.04 16.32
CA GLN A 88 1.66 -4.69 16.55
C GLN A 88 3.08 -4.51 15.97
N LEU A 89 3.96 -5.46 16.17
CA LEU A 89 5.33 -5.43 15.60
C LEU A 89 5.30 -5.53 14.07
N LEU A 90 4.45 -6.41 13.52
CA LEU A 90 4.24 -6.53 12.08
C LEU A 90 3.72 -5.23 11.47
N GLY A 91 2.82 -4.54 12.17
CA GLY A 91 2.31 -3.22 11.77
C GLY A 91 3.42 -2.18 11.64
N LEU A 92 4.37 -2.13 12.57
CA LEU A 92 5.54 -1.24 12.48
C LEU A 92 6.43 -1.58 11.28
N LEU A 93 6.69 -2.87 11.05
CA LEU A 93 7.48 -3.34 9.91
C LEU A 93 6.81 -2.99 8.58
N ILE A 94 5.52 -3.25 8.45
CA ILE A 94 4.76 -2.97 7.23
C ILE A 94 4.69 -1.46 6.97
N ARG A 95 4.53 -0.64 8.00
CA ARG A 95 4.60 0.82 7.87
C ARG A 95 5.95 1.29 7.34
N LEU A 96 7.05 0.67 7.80
CA LEU A 96 8.38 0.94 7.25
C LEU A 96 8.46 0.55 5.78
N ILE A 97 7.98 -0.63 5.41
CA ILE A 97 7.95 -1.09 4.01
C ILE A 97 7.17 -0.10 3.13
N LEU A 98 5.98 0.32 3.54
CA LEU A 98 5.16 1.29 2.82
C LEU A 98 5.85 2.64 2.68
N SER A 99 6.48 3.14 3.75
CA SER A 99 7.24 4.40 3.72
C SER A 99 8.42 4.32 2.73
N LEU A 100 9.11 3.18 2.69
CA LEU A 100 10.19 2.93 1.73
C LEU A 100 9.67 2.78 0.29
N GLN A 101 8.50 2.19 0.09
CA GLN A 101 7.86 2.11 -1.22
C GLN A 101 7.46 3.49 -1.73
N VAL A 102 6.84 4.33 -0.90
CA VAL A 102 6.50 5.72 -1.26
C VAL A 102 7.77 6.51 -1.59
N TRP A 103 8.82 6.37 -0.77
CA TRP A 103 10.11 7.00 -1.03
C TRP A 103 10.72 6.55 -2.37
N SER A 104 10.76 5.24 -2.63
CA SER A 104 11.29 4.67 -3.88
C SER A 104 10.50 5.14 -5.09
N LEU A 105 9.16 5.13 -5.00
CA LEU A 105 8.26 5.57 -6.05
C LEU A 105 8.49 7.05 -6.39
N LEU A 106 8.41 7.92 -5.39
CA LEU A 106 8.51 9.37 -5.60
C LEU A 106 9.89 9.80 -6.08
N ARG A 107 10.98 9.16 -5.63
CA ARG A 107 12.33 9.40 -6.18
C ARG A 107 12.45 9.05 -7.66
N LYS A 108 11.73 8.00 -8.10
CA LYS A 108 11.72 7.62 -9.52
C LYS A 108 10.85 8.57 -10.35
N VAL A 109 9.76 9.08 -9.80
CA VAL A 109 8.90 10.05 -10.49
C VAL A 109 9.53 11.45 -10.53
N PHE A 110 10.15 11.89 -9.42
CA PHE A 110 10.71 13.24 -9.24
C PHE A 110 12.21 13.19 -8.87
N PRO A 111 13.12 12.75 -9.75
CA PRO A 111 14.52 12.51 -9.41
C PRO A 111 15.27 13.77 -8.97
N THR A 112 14.85 14.95 -9.42
CA THR A 112 15.48 16.25 -9.09
C THR A 112 14.91 16.92 -7.84
N ARG A 113 13.88 16.33 -7.20
CA ARG A 113 13.14 16.92 -6.09
C ARG A 113 13.38 16.18 -4.75
N GLU A 114 14.59 15.71 -4.50
CA GLU A 114 14.93 14.86 -3.34
C GLU A 114 14.42 15.40 -2.01
N ARG A 115 14.59 16.72 -1.76
CA ARG A 115 14.15 17.35 -0.51
C ARG A 115 12.62 17.32 -0.35
N SER A 116 11.88 17.62 -1.41
CA SER A 116 10.42 17.58 -1.39
C SER A 116 9.92 16.16 -1.20
N VAL A 117 10.54 15.19 -1.87
CA VAL A 117 10.24 13.76 -1.71
C VAL A 117 10.42 13.33 -0.26
N LEU A 118 11.51 13.71 0.40
CA LEU A 118 11.73 13.39 1.82
C LEU A 118 10.63 13.96 2.72
N TRP A 119 10.23 15.22 2.52
CA TRP A 119 9.13 15.81 3.30
C TRP A 119 7.80 15.07 3.10
N VAL A 120 7.46 14.72 1.86
CA VAL A 120 6.24 13.95 1.57
C VAL A 120 6.28 12.58 2.25
N VAL A 121 7.42 11.89 2.19
CA VAL A 121 7.58 10.58 2.85
C VAL A 121 7.49 10.70 4.37
N LEU A 122 8.09 11.71 4.96
CA LEU A 122 7.99 11.97 6.41
C LEU A 122 6.54 12.24 6.82
N LEU A 123 5.83 13.09 6.09
CA LEU A 123 4.42 13.36 6.33
C LEU A 123 3.57 12.09 6.18
N PHE A 124 3.80 11.30 5.13
CA PHE A 124 3.14 10.01 4.96
C PHE A 124 3.39 9.07 6.14
N THR A 125 4.65 8.99 6.61
CA THR A 125 5.06 8.08 7.68
C THR A 125 4.38 8.39 9.01
N VAL A 126 4.22 9.69 9.35
CA VAL A 126 3.68 10.13 10.65
C VAL A 126 2.28 10.76 10.53
N TYR A 127 1.59 10.58 9.41
CA TYR A 127 0.31 11.23 9.16
C TYR A 127 -0.73 10.81 10.21
N PRO A 128 -1.40 11.77 10.89
CA PRO A 128 -2.29 11.46 12.00
C PRO A 128 -3.53 10.63 11.62
N ALA A 129 -3.97 10.69 10.35
CA ALA A 129 -5.08 9.87 9.87
C ALA A 129 -4.73 8.36 9.80
N PHE A 130 -3.45 7.98 9.88
CA PHE A 130 -3.04 6.62 10.21
C PHE A 130 -3.20 6.31 11.72
N GLY A 131 -4.12 6.95 12.39
CA GLY A 131 -4.42 6.75 13.82
C GLY A 131 -4.87 5.34 14.20
N GLN A 132 -5.12 4.47 13.22
CA GLN A 132 -5.53 3.08 13.43
C GLN A 132 -4.36 2.09 13.60
N GLN A 133 -3.15 2.56 13.86
CA GLN A 133 -1.98 1.67 14.08
C GLN A 133 -2.22 0.63 15.19
N TRP A 134 -3.02 0.95 16.18
CA TRP A 134 -3.39 0.08 17.30
C TRP A 134 -4.40 -1.01 16.95
N ILE A 135 -5.14 -0.89 15.81
CA ILE A 135 -5.99 -1.94 15.25
C ILE A 135 -5.15 -2.74 14.25
N ALA A 136 -4.19 -3.51 14.77
CA ALA A 136 -3.12 -4.02 13.94
C ALA A 136 -3.54 -5.20 13.05
N LEU A 137 -4.28 -6.18 13.59
CA LEU A 137 -4.68 -7.38 12.84
C LEU A 137 -5.56 -7.02 11.64
N THR A 138 -6.58 -6.20 11.88
CA THR A 138 -7.53 -5.80 10.84
C THR A 138 -6.89 -4.88 9.82
N HIS A 139 -6.24 -3.82 10.29
CA HIS A 139 -5.63 -2.79 9.45
C HIS A 139 -4.52 -3.34 8.53
N ILE A 140 -3.67 -4.24 9.05
CA ILE A 140 -2.64 -4.88 8.26
C ILE A 140 -3.25 -5.64 7.07
N ASN A 141 -4.29 -6.42 7.32
CA ASN A 141 -4.88 -7.29 6.31
C ASN A 141 -5.77 -6.53 5.33
N GLN A 142 -6.62 -5.63 5.83
CA GLN A 142 -7.60 -4.93 4.99
C GLN A 142 -7.01 -3.76 4.22
N GLU A 143 -5.96 -3.12 4.73
CA GLU A 143 -5.45 -1.88 4.16
C GLU A 143 -3.97 -1.97 3.79
N LEU A 144 -3.10 -2.32 4.74
CA LEU A 144 -1.67 -2.15 4.51
C LEU A 144 -1.10 -3.15 3.50
N ILE A 145 -1.51 -4.43 3.54
CA ILE A 145 -1.07 -5.43 2.56
C ILE A 145 -1.61 -5.13 1.15
N PRO A 146 -2.91 -4.81 0.94
CA PRO A 146 -3.39 -4.35 -0.36
C PRO A 146 -2.66 -3.11 -0.88
N LEU A 147 -2.33 -2.15 0.00
CA LEU A 147 -1.55 -0.97 -0.38
C LEU A 147 -0.11 -1.32 -0.81
N ILE A 148 0.55 -2.30 -0.14
CA ILE A 148 1.86 -2.80 -0.57
C ILE A 148 1.78 -3.32 -2.01
N PHE A 149 0.77 -4.10 -2.36
CA PHE A 149 0.59 -4.62 -3.71
C PHE A 149 0.41 -3.48 -4.72
N LEU A 150 -0.45 -2.51 -4.43
CA LEU A 150 -0.71 -1.39 -5.32
C LEU A 150 0.52 -0.50 -5.52
N LEU A 151 1.24 -0.14 -4.45
CA LEU A 151 2.47 0.64 -4.54
C LEU A 151 3.59 -0.12 -5.27
N SER A 152 3.71 -1.44 -5.06
CA SER A 152 4.65 -2.29 -5.81
C SER A 152 4.33 -2.26 -7.31
N SER A 153 3.05 -2.34 -7.67
CA SER A 153 2.59 -2.21 -9.05
C SER A 153 2.99 -0.85 -9.66
N PHE A 154 2.82 0.26 -8.91
CA PHE A 154 3.24 1.59 -9.34
C PHE A 154 4.75 1.68 -9.54
N ILE A 155 5.53 1.15 -8.59
CA ILE A 155 7.01 1.15 -8.68
C ILE A 155 7.48 0.40 -9.92
N ILE A 156 6.90 -0.75 -10.22
CA ILE A 156 7.25 -1.53 -11.42
C ILE A 156 6.88 -0.74 -12.68
N THR A 157 5.68 -0.15 -12.75
CA THR A 157 5.24 0.70 -13.88
C THR A 157 6.24 1.83 -14.13
N VAL A 158 6.57 2.59 -13.09
CA VAL A 158 7.52 3.71 -13.18
C VAL A 158 8.92 3.23 -13.57
N THR A 159 9.36 2.08 -13.06
CA THR A 159 10.67 1.50 -13.39
C THR A 159 10.74 1.10 -14.87
N LEU A 160 9.70 0.48 -15.42
CA LEU A 160 9.62 0.13 -16.83
C LEU A 160 9.69 1.38 -17.73
N LEU A 161 8.94 2.43 -17.37
CA LEU A 161 8.96 3.70 -18.12
C LEU A 161 10.34 4.36 -18.07
N ARG A 162 10.98 4.42 -16.91
CA ARG A 162 12.31 5.04 -16.75
C ARG A 162 13.41 4.27 -17.47
N SER A 163 13.31 2.95 -17.55
CA SER A 163 14.30 2.12 -18.26
C SER A 163 14.04 2.01 -19.77
N GLY A 164 12.91 2.49 -20.27
CA GLY A 164 12.47 2.27 -21.64
C GLY A 164 12.24 0.78 -21.99
N SER A 165 12.08 -0.06 -20.97
CA SER A 165 11.97 -1.51 -21.13
C SER A 165 10.52 -1.93 -21.41
N ASN A 166 10.34 -2.77 -22.42
CA ASN A 166 9.05 -3.40 -22.75
C ASN A 166 8.95 -4.84 -22.21
N SER A 167 9.47 -5.08 -21.00
CA SER A 167 9.48 -6.41 -20.40
C SER A 167 8.06 -6.88 -20.05
N LYS A 168 7.54 -7.83 -20.85
CA LYS A 168 6.21 -8.43 -20.65
C LYS A 168 6.04 -9.09 -19.27
N PRO A 169 7.04 -9.85 -18.72
CA PRO A 169 6.92 -10.42 -17.38
C PRO A 169 6.72 -9.38 -16.28
N PHE A 170 7.47 -8.27 -16.33
CA PHE A 170 7.31 -7.19 -15.34
C PHE A 170 5.99 -6.44 -15.51
N LEU A 171 5.51 -6.26 -16.74
CA LEU A 171 4.17 -5.70 -16.99
C LEU A 171 3.09 -6.62 -16.41
N ALA A 172 3.17 -7.93 -16.67
CA ALA A 172 2.23 -8.91 -16.12
C ALA A 172 2.26 -8.92 -14.59
N LEU A 173 3.45 -8.84 -13.97
CA LEU A 173 3.58 -8.73 -12.52
C LEU A 173 2.96 -7.44 -11.98
N ALA A 174 3.15 -6.30 -12.66
CA ALA A 174 2.53 -5.04 -12.23
C ALA A 174 1.00 -5.11 -12.30
N ILE A 175 0.43 -5.74 -13.34
CA ILE A 175 -1.02 -5.95 -13.46
C ILE A 175 -1.53 -6.92 -12.37
N LEU A 176 -0.82 -8.02 -12.11
CA LEU A 176 -1.18 -8.95 -11.04
C LEU A 176 -1.23 -8.26 -9.68
N LEU A 177 -0.22 -7.46 -9.36
CA LEU A 177 -0.16 -6.71 -8.11
C LEU A 177 -1.26 -5.64 -8.03
N GLN A 178 -1.63 -5.00 -9.15
CA GLN A 178 -2.79 -4.10 -9.20
C GLN A 178 -4.09 -4.88 -8.89
N VAL A 179 -4.29 -6.05 -9.48
CA VAL A 179 -5.45 -6.90 -9.20
C VAL A 179 -5.50 -7.27 -7.73
N LEU A 180 -4.39 -7.75 -7.15
CA LEU A 180 -4.32 -8.08 -5.73
C LEU A 180 -4.61 -6.88 -4.83
N GLY A 181 -4.15 -5.69 -5.18
CA GLY A 181 -4.41 -4.48 -4.40
C GLY A 181 -5.87 -4.00 -4.49
N LEU A 182 -6.43 -3.92 -5.69
CA LEU A 182 -7.76 -3.33 -5.93
C LEU A 182 -8.93 -4.28 -5.60
N PHE A 183 -8.76 -5.60 -5.83
CA PHE A 183 -9.84 -6.57 -5.58
C PHE A 183 -9.85 -7.11 -4.14
N SER A 184 -8.85 -6.77 -3.33
CA SER A 184 -8.85 -7.09 -1.90
C SER A 184 -9.67 -6.10 -1.08
N THR A 185 -9.67 -4.82 -1.49
CA THR A 185 -10.40 -3.75 -0.79
C THR A 185 -10.70 -2.59 -1.74
N GLU A 186 -11.81 -1.91 -1.52
CA GLU A 186 -12.23 -0.72 -2.28
C GLU A 186 -11.51 0.57 -1.84
N TYR A 187 -10.81 0.58 -0.70
CA TYR A 187 -10.22 1.79 -0.11
C TYR A 187 -9.23 2.51 -1.02
N PHE A 188 -8.53 1.77 -1.88
CA PHE A 188 -7.49 2.33 -2.75
C PHE A 188 -7.93 2.49 -4.20
N PHE A 189 -9.22 2.29 -4.50
CA PHE A 189 -9.74 2.41 -5.86
C PHE A 189 -9.35 3.73 -6.54
N GLY A 190 -9.49 4.85 -5.84
CA GLY A 190 -9.15 6.19 -6.37
C GLY A 190 -7.66 6.42 -6.60
N LEU A 191 -6.77 5.67 -5.94
CA LEU A 191 -5.32 5.85 -6.11
C LEU A 191 -4.84 5.45 -7.51
N GLU A 192 -5.59 4.63 -8.25
CA GLU A 192 -5.19 4.22 -9.60
C GLU A 192 -5.07 5.41 -10.57
N ILE A 193 -5.80 6.49 -10.33
CA ILE A 193 -5.68 7.72 -11.13
C ILE A 193 -4.27 8.34 -11.03
N LEU A 194 -3.58 8.14 -9.90
CA LEU A 194 -2.21 8.63 -9.72
C LEU A 194 -1.24 7.96 -10.68
N ARG A 195 -1.48 6.70 -11.08
CA ARG A 195 -0.66 6.01 -12.08
C ARG A 195 -0.64 6.78 -13.40
N PHE A 196 -1.80 7.25 -13.86
CA PHE A 196 -1.89 8.06 -15.06
C PHE A 196 -1.04 9.34 -14.94
N PHE A 197 -1.14 10.03 -13.79
CA PHE A 197 -0.33 11.24 -13.55
C PHE A 197 1.17 10.94 -13.48
N PHE A 198 1.60 9.83 -12.88
CA PHE A 198 3.01 9.44 -12.86
C PHE A 198 3.53 9.14 -14.27
N ILE A 199 2.75 8.43 -15.09
CA ILE A 199 3.08 8.18 -16.50
C ILE A 199 3.22 9.50 -17.26
N LEU A 200 2.24 10.41 -17.09
CA LEU A 200 2.21 11.71 -17.76
C LEU A 200 3.42 12.57 -17.35
N VAL A 201 3.77 12.63 -16.07
CA VAL A 201 4.95 13.38 -15.58
C VAL A 201 6.23 12.84 -16.18
N ILE A 202 6.42 11.51 -16.21
CA ILE A 202 7.64 10.90 -16.73
C ILE A 202 7.77 11.13 -18.24
N LEU A 203 6.69 10.94 -19.00
CA LEU A 203 6.69 11.12 -20.46
C LEU A 203 6.85 12.60 -20.86
N SER A 204 6.39 13.55 -20.02
CA SER A 204 6.54 14.98 -20.29
C SER A 204 7.99 15.46 -20.31
N GLU A 205 8.93 14.68 -19.76
CA GLU A 205 10.36 15.00 -19.81
C GLU A 205 10.96 14.83 -21.22
N SER A 206 10.33 13.99 -22.07
CA SER A 206 10.83 13.66 -23.41
C SER A 206 9.89 14.06 -24.54
N ILE A 207 8.63 14.37 -24.26
CA ILE A 207 7.61 14.68 -25.27
C ILE A 207 7.11 16.11 -25.07
N ALA A 208 7.45 16.99 -26.01
CA ALA A 208 7.06 18.41 -25.95
C ALA A 208 5.63 18.67 -26.45
N ASP A 209 5.16 17.91 -27.45
CA ASP A 209 3.80 18.06 -27.97
C ASP A 209 2.77 17.49 -27.00
N LYS A 210 1.80 18.33 -26.60
CA LYS A 210 0.78 17.97 -25.60
C LYS A 210 -0.17 16.87 -26.08
N LYS A 211 -0.49 16.82 -27.38
CA LYS A 211 -1.40 15.79 -27.94
C LYS A 211 -0.73 14.44 -27.94
N ASP A 212 0.52 14.40 -28.40
CA ASP A 212 1.32 13.16 -28.41
C ASP A 212 1.60 12.67 -26.99
N LEU A 213 1.91 13.57 -26.05
CA LEU A 213 2.09 13.26 -24.64
C LEU A 213 0.84 12.58 -24.06
N PHE A 214 -0.32 13.19 -24.24
CA PHE A 214 -1.58 12.66 -23.72
C PHE A 214 -1.93 11.29 -24.34
N LYS A 215 -1.80 11.17 -25.68
CA LYS A 215 -2.05 9.91 -26.40
C LYS A 215 -1.14 8.80 -25.90
N LYS A 216 0.17 9.04 -25.79
CA LYS A 216 1.12 8.04 -25.29
C LYS A 216 0.89 7.69 -23.83
N SER A 217 0.51 8.67 -23.00
CA SER A 217 0.17 8.42 -21.60
C SER A 217 -1.04 7.49 -21.46
N ILE A 218 -2.09 7.69 -22.25
CA ILE A 218 -3.26 6.79 -22.28
C ILE A 218 -2.85 5.38 -22.74
N VAL A 219 -2.06 5.27 -23.80
CA VAL A 219 -1.62 3.96 -24.32
C VAL A 219 -0.82 3.19 -23.25
N GLN A 220 0.07 3.86 -22.53
CA GLN A 220 0.84 3.24 -21.45
C GLN A 220 -0.02 2.89 -20.23
N TRP A 221 -1.07 3.65 -19.96
CA TRP A 221 -1.99 3.39 -18.86
C TRP A 221 -3.05 2.34 -19.20
N LEU A 222 -3.35 2.12 -20.49
CA LEU A 222 -4.47 1.30 -20.96
C LEU A 222 -4.60 -0.09 -20.31
N PRO A 223 -3.53 -0.90 -20.15
CA PRO A 223 -3.65 -2.21 -19.52
C PRO A 223 -4.12 -2.12 -18.06
N TYR A 224 -3.72 -1.08 -17.35
CA TYR A 224 -4.13 -0.83 -15.96
C TYR A 224 -5.54 -0.23 -15.89
N LEU A 225 -5.90 0.63 -16.83
CA LEU A 225 -7.23 1.22 -16.95
C LEU A 225 -8.30 0.14 -17.16
N ILE A 226 -8.02 -0.86 -18.00
CA ILE A 226 -8.92 -1.99 -18.22
C ILE A 226 -9.20 -2.72 -16.90
N ILE A 227 -8.17 -3.05 -16.14
CA ILE A 227 -8.31 -3.70 -14.83
C ILE A 227 -9.09 -2.81 -13.86
N TRP A 228 -8.85 -1.51 -13.85
CA TRP A 228 -9.55 -0.55 -13.00
C TRP A 228 -11.05 -0.47 -13.33
N ILE A 229 -11.40 -0.45 -14.62
CA ILE A 229 -12.81 -0.47 -15.08
C ILE A 229 -13.49 -1.81 -14.70
N ILE A 230 -12.79 -2.94 -14.87
CA ILE A 230 -13.31 -4.25 -14.46
C ILE A 230 -13.54 -4.26 -12.93
N ASN A 231 -12.60 -3.72 -12.15
CA ASN A 231 -12.76 -3.60 -10.70
C ASN A 231 -13.95 -2.70 -10.34
N ALA A 232 -14.13 -1.56 -11.03
CA ALA A 232 -15.29 -0.68 -10.83
C ALA A 232 -16.62 -1.41 -11.08
N ALA A 233 -16.72 -2.10 -12.20
CA ALA A 233 -17.91 -2.87 -12.55
C ALA A 233 -18.18 -4.00 -11.56
N TRP A 234 -17.13 -4.71 -11.13
CA TRP A 234 -17.23 -5.76 -10.12
C TRP A 234 -17.68 -5.21 -8.77
N THR A 235 -17.07 -4.13 -8.29
CA THR A 235 -17.41 -3.48 -7.02
C THR A 235 -18.86 -2.98 -7.06
N TYR A 236 -19.28 -2.36 -8.17
CA TYR A 236 -20.67 -1.92 -8.35
C TYR A 236 -21.65 -3.09 -8.27
N SER A 237 -21.42 -4.18 -9.02
CA SER A 237 -22.30 -5.36 -8.99
C SER A 237 -22.34 -6.01 -7.60
N TYR A 238 -21.24 -5.96 -6.89
CA TYR A 238 -21.12 -6.53 -5.54
C TYR A 238 -21.93 -5.76 -4.51
N HIS A 239 -21.91 -4.43 -4.56
CA HIS A 239 -22.69 -3.56 -3.66
C HIS A 239 -24.21 -3.64 -3.92
N GLN A 240 -24.62 -4.13 -5.09
CA GLN A 240 -26.02 -4.38 -5.42
C GLN A 240 -26.49 -5.77 -4.97
N SER A 241 -25.60 -6.62 -4.45
CA SER A 241 -25.96 -7.97 -4.01
C SER A 241 -26.64 -7.96 -2.64
N ASP A 242 -27.61 -8.85 -2.44
CA ASP A 242 -28.32 -9.03 -1.15
C ASP A 242 -27.35 -9.38 0.00
N ALA A 243 -26.24 -10.04 -0.31
CA ALA A 243 -25.20 -10.38 0.67
C ALA A 243 -24.53 -9.14 1.29
N TYR A 244 -24.34 -8.07 0.51
CA TYR A 244 -23.78 -6.81 1.03
C TYR A 244 -24.85 -6.01 1.81
N ASN A 245 -26.07 -5.98 1.31
CA ASN A 245 -27.18 -5.28 1.97
C ASN A 245 -27.54 -5.92 3.32
N SER A 246 -27.51 -7.25 3.42
CA SER A 246 -27.75 -7.95 4.68
C SER A 246 -26.67 -7.69 5.74
N TYR A 247 -25.43 -7.45 5.33
CA TYR A 247 -24.35 -7.08 6.24
C TYR A 247 -24.54 -5.67 6.82
N GLN A 248 -25.07 -4.71 6.05
CA GLN A 248 -25.34 -3.35 6.51
C GLN A 248 -26.59 -3.22 7.38
N ILE A 249 -27.58 -4.10 7.22
CA ILE A 249 -28.83 -4.07 8.00
C ILE A 249 -28.67 -4.76 9.36
N GLY A 250 -27.62 -5.56 9.53
CA GLY A 250 -27.33 -6.29 10.77
C GLY A 250 -26.60 -5.49 11.86
N ILE A 251 -26.45 -4.16 11.65
CA ILE A 251 -25.94 -3.20 12.63
C ILE A 251 -27.09 -2.36 13.12
#